data_c66d1ec0c58c264b80ea3490712f5398
#
_entry.id   c66d1ec0c58c264b80ea3490712f5398
#
_cell.length_a   1.000
_cell.length_b   1.000
_cell.length_c   1.000
_cell.angle_alpha   90.00
_cell.angle_beta   90.00
_cell.angle_gamma   90.00
#
_symmetry.space_group_name_H-M   'P 1'
#
loop_
_entity.id
_entity.type
_entity.pdbx_description
1 polymer ?
#
loop_
_entity_poly.entity_id
_entity_poly.type
_entity_poly.pdbx_seq_one_letter_code
_entity_poly.pdbx_strand_id
1 'polypeptide(L)'
;MLQNLNKEIVVIELSGRKILKGSVIDSSSDIMVIYNGNMFVYIPIDHIQTLEIDYDNEDNVQQPSERPTFNSQVSNKDLTLTNILSQAKGIHVEISVTKNLALHGVITSVMNDYFVFESPIYKTMFILTKHLKWLVPYSKDQLPYGLSENEFLSLSAIKNQSLNNTFESQINQLRNQLVVLNLGKDFSHIGRVINVNDQIIEIQNGKSSSTYFNLSHIQTVHQV
;
A
#
# COMPACT_ATOMS: atom_id res chain seq x y z
N MET A 1 -8.39 22.45 -7.94
CA MET A 1 -7.00 22.92 -8.11
C MET A 1 -6.15 21.85 -8.78
N LEU A 2 -6.05 20.64 -8.24
CA LEU A 2 -5.19 19.56 -8.79
C LEU A 2 -5.59 19.09 -10.21
N GLN A 3 -6.87 19.13 -10.56
CA GLN A 3 -7.36 18.76 -11.91
C GLN A 3 -6.79 19.62 -13.04
N ASN A 4 -6.30 20.81 -12.74
CA ASN A 4 -5.68 21.70 -13.74
C ASN A 4 -4.23 21.30 -14.07
N LEU A 5 -3.67 20.31 -13.35
CA LEU A 5 -2.31 19.83 -13.54
C LEU A 5 -2.20 18.67 -14.55
N ASN A 6 -3.30 18.25 -15.17
CA ASN A 6 -3.28 17.18 -16.15
C ASN A 6 -2.27 17.47 -17.27
N LYS A 7 -1.39 16.48 -17.52
CA LYS A 7 -0.26 16.52 -18.45
C LYS A 7 0.94 17.35 -18.01
N GLU A 8 0.86 18.07 -16.89
CA GLU A 8 2.04 18.72 -16.32
C GLU A 8 3.02 17.70 -15.79
N ILE A 9 4.31 18.00 -15.90
CA ILE A 9 5.35 17.23 -15.22
C ILE A 9 5.49 17.79 -13.82
N VAL A 10 5.40 16.92 -12.82
CA VAL A 10 5.44 17.32 -11.41
C VAL A 10 6.51 16.57 -10.64
N VAL A 11 7.08 17.22 -9.65
CA VAL A 11 7.91 16.66 -8.59
C VAL A 11 7.09 16.66 -7.32
N ILE A 12 6.91 15.48 -6.74
CA ILE A 12 6.07 15.25 -5.56
C ILE A 12 6.94 14.75 -4.42
N GLU A 13 6.96 15.44 -3.30
CA GLU A 13 7.53 14.90 -2.07
C GLU A 13 6.42 14.25 -1.25
N LEU A 14 6.65 13.00 -0.88
CA LEU A 14 5.74 12.22 -0.05
C LEU A 14 6.19 12.18 1.42
N SER A 15 5.24 11.87 2.30
CA SER A 15 5.52 11.61 3.70
C SER A 15 6.65 10.58 3.86
N GLY A 16 7.71 10.95 4.59
CA GLY A 16 8.95 10.16 4.72
C GLY A 16 10.05 10.56 3.73
N ARG A 17 9.93 11.71 3.06
CA ARG A 17 10.94 12.32 2.17
C ARG A 17 11.25 11.50 0.91
N LYS A 18 10.29 10.73 0.40
CA LYS A 18 10.39 10.08 -0.91
C LYS A 18 9.96 11.09 -1.97
N ILE A 19 10.80 11.29 -2.95
CA ILE A 19 10.50 12.13 -4.11
C ILE A 19 10.06 11.22 -5.26
N LEU A 20 8.96 11.58 -5.91
CA LEU A 20 8.46 10.99 -7.14
C LEU A 20 8.36 12.09 -8.20
N LYS A 21 8.67 11.75 -9.45
CA LYS A 21 8.54 12.64 -10.60
C LYS A 21 7.72 11.95 -11.68
N GLY A 22 6.86 12.69 -12.36
CA GLY A 22 6.06 12.12 -13.45
C GLY A 22 5.08 13.12 -14.05
N SER A 23 4.48 12.72 -15.17
CA SER A 23 3.36 13.45 -15.78
C SER A 23 2.07 13.13 -15.05
N VAL A 24 1.30 14.14 -14.67
CA VAL A 24 -0.04 13.96 -14.08
C VAL A 24 -0.99 13.43 -15.14
N ILE A 25 -1.60 12.29 -14.87
CA ILE A 25 -2.54 11.62 -15.78
C ILE A 25 -3.97 11.87 -15.34
N ASP A 26 -4.24 11.78 -14.05
CA ASP A 26 -5.57 12.01 -13.48
C ASP A 26 -5.43 12.40 -11.99
N SER A 27 -6.43 13.10 -11.46
CA SER A 27 -6.46 13.46 -10.04
C SER A 27 -7.88 13.67 -9.54
N SER A 28 -8.10 13.28 -8.29
CA SER A 28 -9.32 13.53 -7.52
C SER A 28 -8.98 14.23 -6.20
N SER A 29 -9.94 14.30 -5.30
CA SER A 29 -9.70 14.72 -3.90
C SER A 29 -8.99 13.67 -3.06
N ASP A 30 -8.92 12.42 -3.51
CA ASP A 30 -8.50 11.24 -2.74
C ASP A 30 -7.18 10.67 -3.26
N ILE A 31 -6.98 10.70 -4.58
CA ILE A 31 -5.82 10.07 -5.23
C ILE A 31 -5.34 10.89 -6.43
N MET A 32 -4.04 10.86 -6.66
CA MET A 32 -3.37 11.35 -7.87
C MET A 32 -2.72 10.18 -8.62
N VAL A 33 -2.81 10.20 -9.93
CA VAL A 33 -2.16 9.23 -10.83
C VAL A 33 -1.13 9.96 -11.65
N ILE A 34 0.13 9.54 -11.55
CA ILE A 34 1.21 10.03 -12.38
C ILE A 34 1.81 8.90 -13.24
N TYR A 35 2.41 9.27 -14.35
CA TYR A 35 3.25 8.39 -15.16
C TYR A 35 4.70 8.83 -15.03
N ASN A 36 5.55 7.97 -14.49
CA ASN A 36 6.95 8.31 -14.18
C ASN A 36 7.92 8.08 -15.35
N GLY A 37 7.39 7.89 -16.56
CA GLY A 37 8.16 7.54 -17.76
C GLY A 37 8.21 6.02 -18.04
N ASN A 38 7.80 5.19 -17.08
CA ASN A 38 7.81 3.74 -17.19
C ASN A 38 6.51 3.09 -16.69
N MET A 39 5.96 3.56 -15.56
CA MET A 39 4.81 2.96 -14.89
C MET A 39 3.84 4.03 -14.38
N PHE A 40 2.58 3.63 -14.22
CA PHE A 40 1.58 4.45 -13.55
C PHE A 40 1.69 4.30 -12.04
N VAL A 41 1.80 5.40 -11.33
CA VAL A 41 1.91 5.46 -9.87
C VAL A 41 0.66 6.10 -9.30
N TYR A 42 -0.03 5.38 -8.43
CA TYR A 42 -1.26 5.81 -7.75
C TYR A 42 -0.90 6.30 -6.36
N ILE A 43 -1.13 7.56 -6.08
CA ILE A 43 -0.66 8.26 -4.89
C ILE A 43 -1.84 8.81 -4.10
N PRO A 44 -2.13 8.31 -2.89
CA PRO A 44 -3.11 8.94 -2.00
C PRO A 44 -2.70 10.38 -1.67
N ILE A 45 -3.64 11.32 -1.81
CA ILE A 45 -3.38 12.76 -1.62
C ILE A 45 -2.87 13.07 -0.21
N ASP A 46 -3.37 12.37 0.81
CA ASP A 46 -2.98 12.57 2.22
C ASP A 46 -1.47 12.36 2.49
N HIS A 47 -0.76 11.70 1.56
CA HIS A 47 0.68 11.51 1.68
C HIS A 47 1.51 12.54 0.92
N ILE A 48 0.91 13.40 0.11
CA ILE A 48 1.61 14.46 -0.63
C ILE A 48 1.94 15.58 0.34
N GLN A 49 3.23 15.87 0.53
CA GLN A 49 3.70 16.99 1.36
C GLN A 49 3.92 18.25 0.53
N THR A 50 4.59 18.09 -0.62
CA THR A 50 4.77 19.16 -1.58
C THR A 50 4.55 18.64 -2.99
N LEU A 51 4.12 19.55 -3.88
CA LEU A 51 3.99 19.29 -5.30
C LEU A 51 4.46 20.55 -6.04
N GLU A 52 5.42 20.37 -6.95
CA GLU A 52 5.98 21.43 -7.77
C GLU A 52 5.89 21.05 -9.25
N ILE A 53 5.61 22.04 -10.11
CA ILE A 53 5.65 21.82 -11.56
C ILE A 53 7.09 21.91 -12.02
N ASP A 54 7.54 20.89 -12.73
CA ASP A 54 8.87 20.88 -13.34
C ASP A 54 8.78 21.34 -14.81
N TYR A 55 9.02 22.62 -15.01
CA TYR A 55 8.98 23.24 -16.33
C TYR A 55 10.14 22.82 -17.24
N ASP A 56 11.28 22.47 -16.67
CA ASP A 56 12.50 22.18 -17.43
C ASP A 56 12.51 20.74 -17.95
N ASN A 57 11.86 19.82 -17.21
CA ASN A 57 11.77 18.39 -17.53
C ASN A 57 13.12 17.80 -17.99
N GLU A 58 14.21 18.10 -17.26
CA GLU A 58 15.57 17.65 -17.63
C GLU A 58 15.66 16.11 -17.81
N ASP A 59 14.87 15.33 -17.05
CA ASP A 59 14.82 13.87 -17.16
C ASP A 59 14.02 13.38 -18.38
N ASN A 60 13.48 14.31 -19.17
CA ASN A 60 12.70 14.04 -20.38
C ASN A 60 11.58 12.99 -20.16
N VAL A 61 10.80 13.16 -19.08
CA VAL A 61 9.63 12.33 -18.80
C VAL A 61 8.61 12.54 -19.92
N GLN A 62 8.30 11.46 -20.63
CA GLN A 62 7.35 11.48 -21.74
C GLN A 62 5.93 11.16 -21.26
N GLN A 63 4.95 11.56 -22.08
CA GLN A 63 3.55 11.15 -21.85
C GLN A 63 3.41 9.66 -22.15
N PRO A 64 2.54 8.94 -21.42
CA PRO A 64 2.30 7.52 -21.70
C PRO A 64 1.63 7.32 -23.06
N SER A 65 1.99 6.26 -23.76
CA SER A 65 1.30 5.78 -24.95
C SER A 65 0.07 4.93 -24.62
N GLU A 66 0.00 4.41 -23.40
CA GLU A 66 -1.05 3.53 -22.92
C GLU A 66 -1.92 4.23 -21.86
N ARG A 67 -3.08 3.63 -21.57
CA ARG A 67 -3.95 4.09 -20.50
C ARG A 67 -3.53 3.48 -19.16
N PRO A 68 -3.82 4.16 -18.02
CA PRO A 68 -3.59 3.61 -16.70
C PRO A 68 -4.26 2.24 -16.53
N THR A 69 -3.59 1.34 -15.82
CA THR A 69 -4.09 -0.02 -15.55
C THR A 69 -5.42 0.01 -14.80
N PHE A 70 -5.54 0.90 -13.82
CA PHE A 70 -6.79 1.13 -13.10
C PHE A 70 -7.38 2.44 -13.57
N ASN A 71 -8.52 2.35 -14.21
CA ASN A 71 -9.21 3.49 -14.80
C ASN A 71 -10.46 3.86 -14.01
N SER A 72 -10.71 5.16 -13.92
CA SER A 72 -12.07 5.67 -13.80
C SER A 72 -12.74 5.57 -15.18
N GLN A 73 -13.33 4.41 -15.51
CA GLN A 73 -14.09 4.31 -16.78
C GLN A 73 -15.39 5.13 -16.75
N VAL A 74 -15.77 5.67 -15.60
CA VAL A 74 -17.00 6.42 -15.40
C VAL A 74 -16.69 7.63 -14.55
N SER A 75 -16.49 8.80 -15.16
CA SER A 75 -16.36 10.12 -14.52
C SER A 75 -15.34 10.23 -13.35
N ASN A 76 -14.68 11.39 -13.22
CA ASN A 76 -13.71 11.72 -12.15
C ASN A 76 -14.23 11.52 -10.70
N LYS A 77 -15.50 11.15 -10.54
CA LYS A 77 -16.13 10.86 -9.24
C LYS A 77 -15.77 9.50 -8.67
N ASP A 78 -15.28 8.57 -9.49
CA ASP A 78 -14.97 7.20 -9.08
C ASP A 78 -13.47 6.95 -8.85
N LEU A 79 -12.62 7.96 -9.01
CA LEU A 79 -11.20 7.89 -8.70
C LEU A 79 -10.99 8.05 -7.19
N THR A 80 -11.25 6.96 -6.43
CA THR A 80 -11.04 6.87 -4.99
C THR A 80 -10.02 5.80 -4.66
N LEU A 81 -9.33 5.94 -3.52
CA LEU A 81 -8.36 4.94 -3.06
C LEU A 81 -9.01 3.55 -2.90
N THR A 82 -10.22 3.50 -2.35
CA THR A 82 -10.97 2.24 -2.18
C THR A 82 -11.26 1.57 -3.52
N ASN A 83 -11.65 2.34 -4.56
CA ASN A 83 -11.90 1.81 -5.89
C ASN A 83 -10.60 1.31 -6.55
N ILE A 84 -9.49 2.03 -6.40
CA ILE A 84 -8.19 1.60 -6.91
C ILE A 84 -7.75 0.30 -6.22
N LEU A 85 -7.82 0.21 -4.90
CA LEU A 85 -7.51 -1.02 -4.17
C LEU A 85 -8.41 -2.19 -4.59
N SER A 86 -9.69 -1.92 -4.84
CA SER A 86 -10.65 -2.94 -5.30
C SER A 86 -10.33 -3.46 -6.70
N GLN A 87 -9.91 -2.57 -7.62
CA GLN A 87 -9.45 -2.96 -8.96
C GLN A 87 -8.11 -3.70 -8.91
N ALA A 88 -7.25 -3.38 -7.94
CA ALA A 88 -5.95 -4.03 -7.76
C ALA A 88 -6.04 -5.44 -7.16
N LYS A 89 -7.22 -5.89 -6.71
CA LYS A 89 -7.38 -7.25 -6.19
C LYS A 89 -7.01 -8.31 -7.22
N GLY A 90 -6.17 -9.25 -6.80
CA GLY A 90 -5.70 -10.35 -7.65
C GLY A 90 -4.64 -9.93 -8.67
N ILE A 91 -4.22 -8.67 -8.69
CA ILE A 91 -3.18 -8.15 -9.57
C ILE A 91 -1.88 -8.00 -8.77
N HIS A 92 -0.75 -8.31 -9.40
CA HIS A 92 0.56 -8.07 -8.79
C HIS A 92 0.84 -6.57 -8.74
N VAL A 93 1.18 -6.09 -7.55
CA VAL A 93 1.45 -4.68 -7.31
C VAL A 93 2.69 -4.50 -6.45
N GLU A 94 3.36 -3.38 -6.68
CA GLU A 94 4.29 -2.79 -5.73
C GLU A 94 3.52 -1.78 -4.88
N ILE A 95 3.70 -1.84 -3.58
CA ILE A 95 3.14 -0.84 -2.65
C ILE A 95 4.23 -0.30 -1.72
N SER A 96 4.07 0.92 -1.29
CA SER A 96 4.88 1.49 -0.21
C SER A 96 4.01 1.90 0.95
N VAL A 97 4.36 1.43 2.13
CA VAL A 97 3.71 1.78 3.40
C VAL A 97 4.72 2.26 4.44
N THR A 98 5.92 1.69 4.42
CA THR A 98 7.04 2.07 5.29
C THR A 98 8.00 3.02 4.59
N LYS A 99 8.90 3.66 5.33
CA LYS A 99 9.72 4.77 4.84
C LYS A 99 10.59 4.43 3.63
N ASN A 100 11.17 3.24 3.55
CA ASN A 100 12.23 2.93 2.57
C ASN A 100 12.10 1.55 1.93
N LEU A 101 10.97 0.86 2.08
CA LEU A 101 10.80 -0.48 1.56
C LEU A 101 9.54 -0.54 0.71
N ALA A 102 9.69 -0.91 -0.54
CA ALA A 102 8.60 -1.34 -1.39
C ALA A 102 8.26 -2.80 -1.09
N LEU A 103 6.99 -3.10 -0.98
CA LEU A 103 6.46 -4.45 -0.84
C LEU A 103 5.88 -4.89 -2.18
N HIS A 104 6.19 -6.11 -2.57
CA HIS A 104 5.70 -6.70 -3.81
C HIS A 104 4.80 -7.89 -3.49
N GLY A 105 3.65 -7.98 -4.13
CA GLY A 105 2.67 -9.03 -3.86
C GLY A 105 1.29 -8.73 -4.44
N VAL A 106 0.26 -9.29 -3.82
CA VAL A 106 -1.12 -9.24 -4.30
C VAL A 106 -2.06 -8.74 -3.21
N ILE A 107 -2.93 -7.82 -3.54
CA ILE A 107 -4.06 -7.46 -2.68
C ILE A 107 -5.14 -8.51 -2.85
N THR A 108 -5.53 -9.20 -1.76
CA THR A 108 -6.54 -10.25 -1.81
C THR A 108 -7.89 -9.78 -1.27
N SER A 109 -7.92 -8.86 -0.33
CA SER A 109 -9.15 -8.32 0.26
C SER A 109 -8.99 -6.86 0.65
N VAL A 110 -10.07 -6.10 0.51
CA VAL A 110 -10.15 -4.69 0.91
C VAL A 110 -11.29 -4.55 1.91
N MET A 111 -10.98 -4.04 3.10
CA MET A 111 -11.90 -3.88 4.22
C MET A 111 -12.14 -2.38 4.49
N ASN A 112 -12.78 -2.03 5.61
CA ASN A 112 -13.14 -0.64 5.87
C ASN A 112 -11.94 0.31 6.00
N ASP A 113 -10.92 -0.10 6.77
CA ASP A 113 -9.76 0.74 7.12
C ASP A 113 -8.42 0.04 6.86
N TYR A 114 -8.45 -1.20 6.36
CA TYR A 114 -7.27 -1.98 6.03
C TYR A 114 -7.49 -2.84 4.79
N PHE A 115 -6.41 -3.38 4.27
CA PHE A 115 -6.45 -4.40 3.22
C PHE A 115 -5.51 -5.56 3.54
N VAL A 116 -5.80 -6.71 2.95
CA VAL A 116 -4.97 -7.92 3.06
C VAL A 116 -4.05 -7.99 1.86
N PHE A 117 -2.76 -8.14 2.14
CA PHE A 117 -1.71 -8.19 1.15
C PHE A 117 -0.92 -9.50 1.30
N GLU A 118 -0.87 -10.29 0.25
CA GLU A 118 -0.07 -11.52 0.19
C GLU A 118 1.28 -11.21 -0.43
N SER A 119 2.33 -11.30 0.37
CA SER A 119 3.71 -11.12 -0.05
C SER A 119 4.42 -12.46 -0.18
N PRO A 120 5.24 -12.67 -1.23
CA PRO A 120 6.09 -13.86 -1.32
C PRO A 120 7.02 -14.02 -0.11
N ILE A 121 7.48 -12.89 0.44
CA ILE A 121 8.44 -12.84 1.55
C ILE A 121 7.75 -12.88 2.91
N TYR A 122 6.76 -12.00 3.13
CA TYR A 122 6.12 -11.78 4.43
C TYR A 122 4.81 -12.52 4.62
N LYS A 123 4.37 -13.30 3.59
CA LYS A 123 3.09 -14.03 3.59
C LYS A 123 1.90 -13.07 3.76
N THR A 124 0.89 -13.48 4.52
CA THR A 124 -0.31 -12.67 4.74
C THR A 124 -0.01 -11.49 5.65
N MET A 125 -0.28 -10.30 5.15
CA MET A 125 -0.10 -9.03 5.85
C MET A 125 -1.42 -8.28 5.94
N PHE A 126 -1.71 -7.73 7.11
CA PHE A 126 -2.79 -6.76 7.32
C PHE A 126 -2.18 -5.37 7.31
N ILE A 127 -2.64 -4.51 6.41
CA ILE A 127 -2.05 -3.19 6.17
C ILE A 127 -3.13 -2.12 6.33
N LEU A 128 -2.92 -1.19 7.26
CA LEU A 128 -3.81 -0.03 7.41
C LEU A 128 -3.77 0.84 6.16
N THR A 129 -4.93 1.06 5.54
CA THR A 129 -5.08 1.78 4.27
C THR A 129 -4.49 3.19 4.31
N LYS A 130 -4.65 3.90 5.44
CA LYS A 130 -4.10 5.25 5.63
C LYS A 130 -2.57 5.36 5.58
N HIS A 131 -1.85 4.24 5.64
CA HIS A 131 -0.38 4.23 5.53
C HIS A 131 0.11 3.90 4.13
N LEU A 132 -0.77 3.58 3.18
CA LEU A 132 -0.40 3.36 1.80
C LEU A 132 0.04 4.69 1.16
N LYS A 133 1.31 4.80 0.78
CA LYS A 133 1.90 6.01 0.20
C LYS A 133 1.80 6.05 -1.30
N TRP A 134 2.00 4.91 -1.95
CA TRP A 134 1.75 4.72 -3.38
C TRP A 134 1.52 3.26 -3.70
N LEU A 135 0.92 3.04 -4.85
CA LEU A 135 0.71 1.73 -5.44
C LEU A 135 1.08 1.79 -6.93
N VAL A 136 1.79 0.76 -7.41
CA VAL A 136 2.16 0.58 -8.81
C VAL A 136 1.74 -0.83 -9.25
N PRO A 137 0.84 -0.96 -10.24
CA PRO A 137 0.54 -2.27 -10.82
C PRO A 137 1.69 -2.73 -11.72
N TYR A 138 2.02 -4.00 -11.67
CA TYR A 138 2.93 -4.62 -12.63
C TYR A 138 2.21 -4.89 -13.96
N SER A 139 2.96 -4.88 -15.05
CA SER A 139 2.45 -5.40 -16.32
C SER A 139 2.25 -6.92 -16.21
N LYS A 140 1.34 -7.47 -17.05
CA LYS A 140 1.00 -8.91 -17.00
C LYS A 140 2.20 -9.84 -17.19
N ASP A 141 3.23 -9.35 -17.89
CA ASP A 141 4.42 -10.13 -18.22
C ASP A 141 5.55 -9.99 -17.18
N GLN A 142 5.35 -9.14 -16.16
CA GLN A 142 6.34 -8.90 -15.11
C GLN A 142 5.92 -9.60 -13.80
N LEU A 143 6.67 -10.63 -13.44
CA LEU A 143 6.54 -11.30 -12.15
C LEU A 143 7.79 -10.98 -11.30
N PRO A 144 7.64 -10.18 -10.22
CA PRO A 144 8.76 -9.84 -9.35
C PRO A 144 9.35 -11.10 -8.70
N TYR A 145 10.61 -11.00 -8.31
CA TYR A 145 11.39 -12.10 -7.72
C TYR A 145 11.58 -13.33 -8.63
N GLY A 146 11.30 -13.23 -9.95
CA GLY A 146 11.38 -14.37 -10.86
C GLY A 146 10.36 -15.48 -10.55
N LEU A 147 9.23 -15.12 -9.94
CA LEU A 147 8.15 -16.07 -9.67
C LEU A 147 7.61 -16.67 -10.97
N SER A 148 7.27 -17.94 -10.93
CA SER A 148 6.48 -18.60 -11.97
C SER A 148 4.99 -18.19 -11.87
N GLU A 149 4.23 -18.35 -12.95
CA GLU A 149 2.77 -18.12 -12.94
C GLU A 149 2.06 -18.96 -11.86
N ASN A 150 2.47 -20.19 -11.64
CA ASN A 150 1.88 -21.06 -10.62
C ASN A 150 2.13 -20.54 -9.19
N GLU A 151 3.32 -20.04 -8.90
CA GLU A 151 3.65 -19.41 -7.61
C GLU A 151 2.82 -18.12 -7.42
N PHE A 152 2.68 -17.33 -8.47
CA PHE A 152 1.83 -16.14 -8.44
C PHE A 152 0.35 -16.50 -8.18
N LEU A 153 -0.19 -17.48 -8.89
CA LEU A 153 -1.57 -17.93 -8.71
C LEU A 153 -1.80 -18.46 -7.27
N SER A 154 -0.80 -19.09 -6.67
CA SER A 154 -0.87 -19.52 -5.27
C SER A 154 -0.94 -18.37 -4.27
N LEU A 155 -0.29 -17.24 -4.56
CA LEU A 155 -0.38 -16.01 -3.75
C LEU A 155 -1.74 -15.34 -3.89
N SER A 156 -2.29 -15.31 -5.11
CA SER A 156 -3.58 -14.68 -5.39
C SER A 156 -4.77 -15.53 -4.96
N ALA A 157 -4.57 -16.84 -4.67
CA ALA A 157 -5.62 -17.71 -4.19
C ALA A 157 -6.20 -17.20 -2.86
N ILE A 158 -7.51 -16.97 -2.86
CA ILE A 158 -8.22 -16.52 -1.65
C ILE A 158 -8.08 -17.61 -0.59
N LYS A 159 -7.37 -17.30 0.47
CA LYS A 159 -7.37 -18.15 1.66
C LYS A 159 -8.72 -17.99 2.36
N ASN A 160 -9.35 -19.11 2.74
CA ASN A 160 -10.58 -19.11 3.55
C ASN A 160 -10.27 -18.63 4.97
N GLN A 161 -9.97 -17.35 5.10
CA GLN A 161 -9.72 -16.69 6.36
C GLN A 161 -10.93 -15.81 6.70
N SER A 162 -11.45 -15.97 7.91
CA SER A 162 -12.48 -15.05 8.40
C SER A 162 -11.87 -13.68 8.62
N LEU A 163 -12.34 -12.67 7.88
CA LEU A 163 -11.87 -11.30 7.96
C LEU A 163 -12.90 -10.45 8.68
N ASN A 164 -12.43 -9.61 9.60
CA ASN A 164 -13.25 -8.59 10.26
C ASN A 164 -13.26 -7.28 9.45
N ASN A 165 -14.28 -6.48 9.66
CA ASN A 165 -14.47 -5.23 8.93
C ASN A 165 -13.45 -4.14 9.28
N THR A 166 -12.88 -4.15 10.50
CA THR A 166 -11.93 -3.15 10.97
C THR A 166 -10.58 -3.77 11.32
N PHE A 167 -9.52 -2.99 11.20
CA PHE A 167 -8.16 -3.40 11.55
C PHE A 167 -8.04 -3.84 13.01
N GLU A 168 -8.60 -3.06 13.95
CA GLU A 168 -8.58 -3.40 15.38
C GLU A 168 -9.23 -4.77 15.65
N SER A 169 -10.42 -5.01 15.09
CA SER A 169 -11.10 -6.30 15.24
C SER A 169 -10.33 -7.44 14.60
N GLN A 170 -9.67 -7.18 13.46
CA GLN A 170 -8.83 -8.18 12.79
C GLN A 170 -7.61 -8.52 13.63
N ILE A 171 -6.92 -7.52 14.18
CA ILE A 171 -5.74 -7.75 15.03
C ILE A 171 -6.12 -8.40 16.35
N ASN A 172 -7.32 -8.11 16.89
CA ASN A 172 -7.82 -8.79 18.09
C ASN A 172 -8.01 -10.31 17.89
N GLN A 173 -8.31 -10.78 16.67
CA GLN A 173 -8.32 -12.21 16.38
C GLN A 173 -6.94 -12.89 16.49
N LEU A 174 -5.86 -12.11 16.42
CA LEU A 174 -4.49 -12.61 16.56
C LEU A 174 -4.04 -12.73 18.01
N ARG A 175 -4.93 -12.55 19.00
CA ARG A 175 -4.58 -12.74 20.42
C ARG A 175 -3.97 -14.12 20.65
N ASN A 176 -2.93 -14.15 21.47
CA ASN A 176 -2.11 -15.32 21.80
C ASN A 176 -1.24 -15.82 20.62
N GLN A 177 -1.22 -15.16 19.48
CA GLN A 177 -0.38 -15.51 18.33
C GLN A 177 0.87 -14.64 18.26
N LEU A 178 1.93 -15.17 17.63
CA LEU A 178 3.14 -14.43 17.36
C LEU A 178 2.93 -13.57 16.10
N VAL A 179 3.30 -12.30 16.21
CA VAL A 179 3.18 -11.34 15.11
C VAL A 179 4.45 -10.51 14.97
N VAL A 180 4.61 -9.96 13.78
CA VAL A 180 5.60 -8.93 13.48
C VAL A 180 4.88 -7.66 13.07
N LEU A 181 5.13 -6.56 13.79
CA LEU A 181 4.62 -5.23 13.50
C LEU A 181 5.63 -4.45 12.68
N ASN A 182 5.17 -3.62 11.73
CA ASN A 182 6.01 -2.68 10.97
C ASN A 182 7.28 -3.31 10.39
N LEU A 183 7.14 -4.55 9.88
CA LEU A 183 8.24 -5.36 9.32
C LEU A 183 9.38 -5.67 10.30
N GLY A 184 9.12 -5.62 11.60
CA GLY A 184 10.14 -5.93 12.61
C GLY A 184 11.23 -4.87 12.74
N LYS A 185 10.85 -3.59 12.62
CA LYS A 185 11.79 -2.45 12.66
C LYS A 185 12.76 -2.48 13.83
N ASP A 186 12.33 -2.99 14.97
CA ASP A 186 13.15 -3.30 16.14
C ASP A 186 12.55 -4.50 16.90
N PHE A 187 13.26 -4.97 17.94
CA PHE A 187 12.87 -6.15 18.71
C PHE A 187 11.52 -6.02 19.42
N SER A 188 11.09 -4.79 19.75
CA SER A 188 9.81 -4.54 20.40
C SER A 188 8.61 -4.76 19.49
N HIS A 189 8.83 -4.77 18.18
CA HIS A 189 7.81 -4.99 17.15
C HIS A 189 7.56 -6.49 16.87
N ILE A 190 8.22 -7.39 17.58
CA ILE A 190 8.09 -8.83 17.39
C ILE A 190 7.68 -9.46 18.72
N GLY A 191 6.56 -10.18 18.73
CA GLY A 191 6.10 -10.83 19.95
C GLY A 191 4.70 -11.41 19.86
N ARG A 192 4.19 -11.80 21.02
CA ARG A 192 2.85 -12.36 21.18
C ARG A 192 1.85 -11.23 21.45
N VAL A 193 0.73 -11.24 20.74
CA VAL A 193 -0.39 -10.35 21.04
C VAL A 193 -1.04 -10.79 22.36
N ILE A 194 -0.99 -9.95 23.38
CA ILE A 194 -1.62 -10.21 24.68
C ILE A 194 -3.02 -9.64 24.72
N ASN A 195 -3.17 -8.39 24.32
CA ASN A 195 -4.46 -7.70 24.34
C ASN A 195 -4.55 -6.67 23.21
N VAL A 196 -5.78 -6.40 22.79
CA VAL A 196 -6.10 -5.33 21.84
C VAL A 196 -7.38 -4.68 22.33
N ASN A 197 -7.31 -3.43 22.73
CA ASN A 197 -8.46 -2.65 23.19
C ASN A 197 -8.18 -1.15 23.08
N ASP A 198 -9.22 -0.36 22.82
CA ASP A 198 -9.17 1.11 22.78
C ASP A 198 -8.02 1.65 21.91
N GLN A 199 -7.88 1.10 20.71
CA GLN A 199 -6.81 1.44 19.75
C GLN A 199 -5.39 1.14 20.25
N ILE A 200 -5.22 0.36 21.33
CA ILE A 200 -3.93 -0.05 21.85
C ILE A 200 -3.76 -1.56 21.68
N ILE A 201 -2.61 -1.97 21.20
CA ILE A 201 -2.17 -3.36 21.18
C ILE A 201 -1.04 -3.56 22.20
N GLU A 202 -1.12 -4.60 23.00
CA GLU A 202 -0.07 -5.06 23.89
C GLU A 202 0.68 -6.23 23.27
N ILE A 203 1.97 -6.08 23.09
CA ILE A 203 2.89 -7.11 22.58
C ILE A 203 3.85 -7.52 23.67
N GLN A 204 3.87 -8.81 24.01
CA GLN A 204 4.91 -9.41 24.86
C GLN A 204 6.06 -9.90 23.99
N ASN A 205 7.23 -9.29 24.18
CA ASN A 205 8.42 -9.65 23.39
C ASN A 205 9.15 -10.89 23.97
N GLY A 206 10.21 -11.32 23.31
CA GLY A 206 11.00 -12.51 23.68
C GLY A 206 11.70 -12.42 25.04
N LYS A 207 11.75 -11.23 25.68
CA LYS A 207 12.28 -11.03 27.04
C LYS A 207 11.16 -10.96 28.09
N SER A 208 9.93 -11.37 27.71
CA SER A 208 8.72 -11.33 28.55
C SER A 208 8.32 -9.94 29.04
N SER A 209 8.82 -8.88 28.42
CA SER A 209 8.36 -7.51 28.69
C SER A 209 7.24 -7.14 27.70
N SER A 210 6.25 -6.38 28.21
CA SER A 210 5.17 -5.86 27.37
C SER A 210 5.54 -4.50 26.82
N THR A 211 5.17 -4.29 25.54
CA THR A 211 5.20 -3.00 24.86
C THR A 211 3.81 -2.68 24.33
N TYR A 212 3.39 -1.44 24.51
CA TYR A 212 2.07 -0.96 24.09
C TYR A 212 2.22 -0.06 22.86
N PHE A 213 1.47 -0.34 21.80
CA PHE A 213 1.47 0.45 20.58
C PHE A 213 0.06 0.97 20.30
N ASN A 214 -0.02 2.21 19.84
CA ASN A 214 -1.25 2.71 19.26
C ASN A 214 -1.42 2.11 17.86
N LEU A 215 -2.55 1.45 17.61
CA LEU A 215 -2.86 0.80 16.34
C LEU A 215 -2.81 1.79 15.17
N SER A 216 -3.15 3.05 15.42
CA SER A 216 -3.11 4.08 14.38
C SER A 216 -1.72 4.33 13.80
N HIS A 217 -0.65 3.95 14.50
CA HIS A 217 0.75 4.06 14.05
C HIS A 217 1.34 2.75 13.55
N ILE A 218 0.57 1.66 13.60
CA ILE A 218 0.99 0.38 13.04
C ILE A 218 0.65 0.38 11.55
N GLN A 219 1.68 0.25 10.74
CA GLN A 219 1.56 0.24 9.29
C GLN A 219 1.19 -1.14 8.76
N THR A 220 1.86 -2.17 9.30
CA THR A 220 1.70 -3.55 8.86
C THR A 220 1.70 -4.50 10.05
N VAL A 221 0.91 -5.55 9.98
CA VAL A 221 0.95 -6.70 10.89
C VAL A 221 0.99 -7.96 10.04
N HIS A 222 1.93 -8.85 10.31
CA HIS A 222 1.91 -10.19 9.74
C HIS A 222 2.15 -11.25 10.80
N GLN A 223 1.57 -12.41 10.58
CA GLN A 223 1.67 -13.58 11.43
C GLN A 223 2.91 -14.38 11.05
N VAL A 224 3.61 -14.89 12.03
CA VAL A 224 4.81 -15.74 11.83
C VAL A 224 4.42 -17.19 11.57
#